data_3cb19b1d6d914464196c89f59b850e90
#
_entry.id   3cb19b1d6d914464196c89f59b850e90
#
_cell.length_a   1.000
_cell.length_b   1.000
_cell.length_c   1.000
_cell.angle_alpha   90.00
_cell.angle_beta   90.00
_cell.angle_gamma   90.00
#
_symmetry.space_group_name_H-M   'P 1'
#
loop_
_entity.id
_entity.type
_entity.pdbx_description
1 polymer ?
#
loop_
_entity_poly.entity_id
_entity_poly.type
_entity_poly.pdbx_seq_one_letter_code
_entity_poly.pdbx_strand_id
1 'polypeptide(L)'
;MTATTAEPGRPQLRPWYFVLAFGFVSLFADMVYEGARSIIGPYLATLGASATVVGAVAGAGEFIGYGLRVVSGYLVQRGRHYWTWTITGYALTVLSVPLIGATNVIAPALLLYGTERLGKAVRSPAKDTLLSHASTQTGRGTAFGVHQAMDQLGAMAGPLLLAAVLAQRADDYRLAFGVLVVPGVVVLGLLFWLRHRVPDPAAYEVEAATSQPPGVAVKGEGRGSARGALPPLLWQYVGAIALLSLGIASFPLLAYHAVTQHLLTNAQVPLVFALAMLVDGVSGLLMGRVYDRRGPKVLLLVPVAACGAAIAFSHDAALVWIGVAVWGVVNGVLDSTVKAVVTELVAPATRSIAFGWLAFVRGLGLLAAGAVLGLAYDHSITLVVWLILGANAVALAALARVVARL
;
A
#
# COMPACT_ATOMS: atom_id res chain seq x y z
N MET A 1 -26.11 38.54 23.68
CA MET A 1 -25.27 37.34 23.88
C MET A 1 -24.49 37.13 22.60
N THR A 2 -23.32 37.71 22.52
CA THR A 2 -22.38 37.57 21.40
C THR A 2 -21.67 36.23 21.55
N ALA A 3 -21.98 35.31 20.65
CA ALA A 3 -21.23 34.03 20.56
C ALA A 3 -19.77 34.36 20.16
N THR A 4 -18.88 34.20 21.12
CA THR A 4 -17.44 34.25 20.89
C THR A 4 -17.08 33.08 19.99
N THR A 5 -16.89 33.35 18.71
CA THR A 5 -16.28 32.38 17.79
C THR A 5 -14.86 32.17 18.28
N ALA A 6 -14.57 31.04 18.91
CA ALA A 6 -13.22 30.63 19.26
C ALA A 6 -12.39 30.64 17.96
N GLU A 7 -11.37 31.50 17.91
CA GLU A 7 -10.38 31.46 16.84
C GLU A 7 -9.78 30.05 16.81
N PRO A 8 -9.72 29.38 15.67
CA PRO A 8 -9.04 28.10 15.57
C PRO A 8 -7.63 28.26 16.07
N GLY A 9 -7.24 27.50 17.11
CA GLY A 9 -5.94 27.62 17.75
C GLY A 9 -4.84 27.51 16.69
N ARG A 10 -3.98 28.53 16.62
CA ARG A 10 -2.85 28.53 15.67
C ARG A 10 -2.02 27.26 15.84
N PRO A 11 -1.61 26.61 14.74
CA PRO A 11 -0.77 25.43 14.83
C PRO A 11 0.56 25.79 15.52
N GLN A 12 0.94 25.01 16.54
CA GLN A 12 2.16 25.25 17.30
C GLN A 12 3.43 24.76 16.59
N LEU A 13 3.27 24.10 15.42
CA LEU A 13 4.35 23.59 14.59
C LEU A 13 4.36 24.30 13.24
N ARG A 14 5.55 24.59 12.72
CA ARG A 14 5.70 25.00 11.32
C ARG A 14 5.30 23.84 10.39
N PRO A 15 4.72 24.11 9.20
CA PRO A 15 4.23 23.08 8.28
C PRO A 15 5.28 22.02 7.92
N TRP A 16 6.55 22.39 7.72
CA TRP A 16 7.63 21.44 7.45
C TRP A 16 7.89 20.48 8.59
N TYR A 17 7.86 20.93 9.85
CA TYR A 17 8.03 20.04 11.00
C TYR A 17 6.84 19.09 11.14
N PHE A 18 5.63 19.52 10.77
CA PHE A 18 4.48 18.62 10.72
C PHE A 18 4.66 17.53 9.65
N VAL A 19 5.07 17.92 8.42
CA VAL A 19 5.33 16.96 7.32
C VAL A 19 6.39 15.94 7.71
N LEU A 20 7.52 16.39 8.29
CA LEU A 20 8.60 15.53 8.73
C LEU A 20 8.16 14.59 9.85
N ALA A 21 7.51 15.11 10.89
CA ALA A 21 7.03 14.29 12.01
C ALA A 21 5.98 13.26 11.55
N PHE A 22 5.10 13.66 10.62
CA PHE A 22 4.14 12.74 10.00
C PHE A 22 4.82 11.71 9.11
N GLY A 23 5.92 12.07 8.45
CA GLY A 23 6.80 11.14 7.74
C GLY A 23 7.42 10.10 8.67
N PHE A 24 7.88 10.49 9.87
CA PHE A 24 8.36 9.53 10.88
C PHE A 24 7.25 8.60 11.38
N VAL A 25 6.01 9.11 11.56
CA VAL A 25 4.86 8.24 11.85
C VAL A 25 4.71 7.17 10.78
N SER A 26 4.77 7.56 9.51
CA SER A 26 4.67 6.62 8.40
C SER A 26 5.85 5.64 8.35
N LEU A 27 7.09 6.11 8.52
CA LEU A 27 8.28 5.27 8.55
C LEU A 27 8.15 4.16 9.59
N PHE A 28 7.85 4.50 10.84
CA PHE A 28 7.72 3.51 11.91
C PHE A 28 6.49 2.60 11.74
N ALA A 29 5.40 3.12 11.18
CA ALA A 29 4.24 2.30 10.89
C ALA A 29 4.51 1.29 9.75
N ASP A 30 5.25 1.71 8.72
CA ASP A 30 5.65 0.84 7.62
C ASP A 30 6.65 -0.22 8.07
N MET A 31 7.54 0.11 9.02
CA MET A 31 8.35 -0.91 9.71
C MET A 31 7.47 -2.00 10.34
N VAL A 32 6.36 -1.61 10.97
CA VAL A 32 5.46 -2.58 11.63
C VAL A 32 4.77 -3.46 10.61
N TYR A 33 4.02 -2.90 9.66
CA TYR A 33 3.14 -3.72 8.83
C TYR A 33 3.86 -4.35 7.63
N GLU A 34 4.89 -3.73 7.04
CA GLU A 34 5.70 -4.36 5.99
C GLU A 34 6.69 -5.38 6.59
N GLY A 35 7.18 -5.12 7.80
CA GLY A 35 7.88 -6.15 8.58
C GLY A 35 7.01 -7.40 8.76
N ALA A 36 5.81 -7.25 9.29
CA ALA A 36 4.86 -8.34 9.47
C ALA A 36 4.52 -9.04 8.15
N ARG A 37 4.30 -8.27 7.07
CA ARG A 37 4.01 -8.79 5.73
C ARG A 37 5.13 -9.68 5.19
N SER A 38 6.38 -9.39 5.53
CA SER A 38 7.53 -10.15 5.08
C SER A 38 7.61 -11.56 5.66
N ILE A 39 7.03 -11.80 6.84
CA ILE A 39 7.12 -13.08 7.55
C ILE A 39 5.77 -13.80 7.76
N ILE A 40 4.63 -13.17 7.43
CA ILE A 40 3.31 -13.75 7.71
C ILE A 40 3.08 -15.08 6.96
N GLY A 41 3.55 -15.20 5.71
CA GLY A 41 3.43 -16.43 4.92
C GLY A 41 4.13 -17.62 5.58
N PRO A 42 5.45 -17.52 5.86
CA PRO A 42 6.18 -18.52 6.64
C PRO A 42 5.58 -18.81 8.01
N TYR A 43 5.17 -17.78 8.74
CA TYR A 43 4.54 -17.95 10.04
C TYR A 43 3.25 -18.78 9.96
N LEU A 44 2.36 -18.47 9.00
CA LEU A 44 1.15 -19.26 8.79
C LEU A 44 1.46 -20.72 8.39
N ALA A 45 2.55 -20.95 7.63
CA ALA A 45 3.02 -22.30 7.33
C ALA A 45 3.40 -23.08 8.61
N THR A 46 4.08 -22.45 9.57
CA THR A 46 4.40 -23.09 10.86
C THR A 46 3.17 -23.44 11.69
N LEU A 47 2.06 -22.73 11.49
CA LEU A 47 0.77 -23.01 12.10
C LEU A 47 -0.03 -24.10 11.34
N GLY A 48 0.53 -24.66 10.25
CA GLY A 48 -0.12 -25.69 9.43
C GLY A 48 -1.09 -25.14 8.38
N ALA A 49 -1.01 -23.86 8.03
CA ALA A 49 -1.82 -23.31 6.94
C ALA A 49 -1.37 -23.87 5.59
N SER A 50 -2.33 -24.20 4.71
CA SER A 50 -2.06 -24.53 3.31
C SER A 50 -1.77 -23.26 2.48
N ALA A 51 -1.20 -23.42 1.29
CA ALA A 51 -1.00 -22.31 0.37
C ALA A 51 -2.33 -21.66 -0.04
N THR A 52 -3.43 -22.42 -0.11
CA THR A 52 -4.78 -21.87 -0.29
C THR A 52 -5.13 -20.85 0.80
N VAL A 53 -4.90 -21.18 2.07
CA VAL A 53 -5.18 -20.29 3.20
C VAL A 53 -4.30 -19.06 3.13
N VAL A 54 -2.99 -19.21 2.94
CA VAL A 54 -2.03 -18.10 2.86
C VAL A 54 -2.38 -17.17 1.70
N GLY A 55 -2.63 -17.73 0.52
CA GLY A 55 -3.00 -16.95 -0.67
C GLY A 55 -4.32 -16.21 -0.50
N ALA A 56 -5.37 -16.90 -0.05
CA ALA A 56 -6.70 -16.32 0.16
C ALA A 56 -6.67 -15.18 1.19
N VAL A 57 -5.95 -15.36 2.30
CA VAL A 57 -5.82 -14.34 3.35
C VAL A 57 -5.01 -13.14 2.88
N ALA A 58 -3.92 -13.36 2.16
CA ALA A 58 -3.14 -12.29 1.58
C ALA A 58 -3.99 -11.48 0.58
N GLY A 59 -4.72 -12.15 -0.31
CA GLY A 59 -5.64 -11.52 -1.25
C GLY A 59 -6.79 -10.76 -0.57
N ALA A 60 -7.40 -11.38 0.46
CA ALA A 60 -8.44 -10.72 1.28
C ALA A 60 -7.89 -9.47 1.98
N GLY A 61 -6.68 -9.53 2.51
CA GLY A 61 -6.00 -8.39 3.12
C GLY A 61 -5.80 -7.24 2.13
N GLU A 62 -5.38 -7.53 0.91
CA GLU A 62 -5.25 -6.51 -0.14
C GLU A 62 -6.62 -5.93 -0.54
N PHE A 63 -7.64 -6.77 -0.66
CA PHE A 63 -9.01 -6.30 -0.93
C PHE A 63 -9.54 -5.41 0.19
N ILE A 64 -9.36 -5.77 1.46
CA ILE A 64 -9.71 -4.93 2.61
C ILE A 64 -8.95 -3.60 2.52
N GLY A 65 -7.63 -3.65 2.30
CA GLY A 65 -6.77 -2.48 2.23
C GLY A 65 -7.12 -1.50 1.10
N TYR A 66 -7.52 -1.99 -0.08
CA TYR A 66 -7.88 -1.16 -1.24
C TYR A 66 -9.38 -0.87 -1.32
N GLY A 67 -10.22 -1.89 -1.19
CA GLY A 67 -11.66 -1.78 -1.42
C GLY A 67 -12.38 -0.96 -0.35
N LEU A 68 -12.02 -1.15 0.93
CA LEU A 68 -12.66 -0.40 2.02
C LEU A 68 -12.23 1.06 2.11
N ARG A 69 -11.17 1.50 1.40
CA ARG A 69 -10.79 2.92 1.32
C ARG A 69 -11.90 3.80 0.74
N VAL A 70 -12.72 3.26 -0.14
CA VAL A 70 -13.88 4.00 -0.69
C VAL A 70 -14.87 4.33 0.41
N VAL A 71 -15.19 3.34 1.24
CA VAL A 71 -16.13 3.49 2.36
C VAL A 71 -15.55 4.40 3.44
N SER A 72 -14.31 4.14 3.87
CA SER A 72 -13.64 4.95 4.89
C SER A 72 -13.45 6.40 4.44
N GLY A 73 -13.12 6.62 3.16
CA GLY A 73 -13.00 7.96 2.59
C GLY A 73 -14.31 8.75 2.65
N TYR A 74 -15.44 8.11 2.31
CA TYR A 74 -16.76 8.72 2.43
C TYR A 74 -17.09 9.07 3.89
N LEU A 75 -16.85 8.15 4.82
CA LEU A 75 -17.12 8.36 6.26
C LEU A 75 -16.23 9.46 6.86
N VAL A 76 -14.95 9.48 6.52
CA VAL A 76 -13.99 10.51 6.93
C VAL A 76 -14.43 11.88 6.44
N GLN A 77 -14.84 12.00 5.18
CA GLN A 77 -15.27 13.26 4.57
C GLN A 77 -16.56 13.78 5.24
N ARG A 78 -17.49 12.89 5.58
CA ARG A 78 -18.75 13.26 6.22
C ARG A 78 -18.56 13.68 7.68
N GLY A 79 -17.69 12.97 8.43
CA GLY A 79 -17.48 13.20 9.87
C GLY A 79 -16.44 14.26 10.21
N ARG A 80 -15.52 14.59 9.29
CA ARG A 80 -14.41 15.54 9.49
C ARG A 80 -13.52 15.29 10.72
N HIS A 81 -13.58 14.10 11.33
CA HIS A 81 -12.77 13.74 12.50
C HIS A 81 -11.45 13.08 12.06
N TYR A 82 -10.63 13.80 11.28
CA TYR A 82 -9.42 13.24 10.65
C TYR A 82 -8.45 12.61 11.64
N TRP A 83 -8.19 13.25 12.79
CA TRP A 83 -7.31 12.70 13.82
C TRP A 83 -7.84 11.40 14.41
N THR A 84 -9.15 11.31 14.69
CA THR A 84 -9.75 10.10 15.26
C THR A 84 -9.60 8.93 14.29
N TRP A 85 -9.94 9.11 13.00
CA TRP A 85 -9.79 8.07 11.99
C TRP A 85 -8.32 7.66 11.81
N THR A 86 -7.40 8.62 11.80
CA THR A 86 -5.97 8.35 11.66
C THR A 86 -5.45 7.56 12.85
N ILE A 87 -5.67 8.03 14.08
CA ILE A 87 -5.17 7.36 15.30
C ILE A 87 -5.80 5.98 15.46
N THR A 88 -7.11 5.83 15.25
CA THR A 88 -7.79 4.53 15.33
C THR A 88 -7.22 3.54 14.32
N GLY A 89 -7.04 3.96 13.05
CA GLY A 89 -6.49 3.08 12.03
C GLY A 89 -5.03 2.68 12.30
N TYR A 90 -4.19 3.59 12.78
CA TYR A 90 -2.83 3.24 13.20
C TYR A 90 -2.83 2.35 14.44
N ALA A 91 -3.67 2.62 15.44
CA ALA A 91 -3.80 1.76 16.62
C ALA A 91 -4.20 0.33 16.25
N LEU A 92 -5.20 0.16 15.38
CA LEU A 92 -5.57 -1.16 14.86
C LEU A 92 -4.38 -1.87 14.21
N THR A 93 -3.57 -1.18 13.40
CA THR A 93 -2.39 -1.74 12.76
C THR A 93 -1.31 -2.14 13.77
N VAL A 94 -0.85 -1.19 14.61
CA VAL A 94 0.34 -1.40 15.45
C VAL A 94 0.06 -2.24 16.69
N LEU A 95 -1.19 -2.38 17.12
CA LEU A 95 -1.55 -3.27 18.22
C LEU A 95 -1.82 -4.71 17.75
N SER A 96 -2.44 -4.89 16.57
CA SER A 96 -2.75 -6.24 16.07
C SER A 96 -1.50 -7.00 15.64
N VAL A 97 -0.53 -6.33 15.00
CA VAL A 97 0.66 -6.98 14.45
C VAL A 97 1.49 -7.74 15.49
N PRO A 98 1.90 -7.15 16.63
CA PRO A 98 2.64 -7.89 17.65
C PRO A 98 1.85 -9.06 18.25
N LEU A 99 0.52 -8.91 18.34
CA LEU A 99 -0.35 -9.96 18.86
C LEU A 99 -0.44 -11.17 17.93
N ILE A 100 -0.16 -11.02 16.62
CA ILE A 100 -0.09 -12.17 15.70
C ILE A 100 0.92 -13.19 16.22
N GLY A 101 2.13 -12.76 16.59
CA GLY A 101 3.18 -13.63 17.11
C GLY A 101 2.87 -14.26 18.49
N ALA A 102 1.91 -13.71 19.23
CA ALA A 102 1.47 -14.26 20.49
C ALA A 102 0.45 -15.40 20.33
N THR A 103 -0.10 -15.61 19.13
CA THR A 103 -1.04 -16.69 18.83
C THR A 103 -0.30 -17.94 18.37
N ASN A 104 -0.81 -19.13 18.74
CA ASN A 104 -0.33 -20.41 18.20
C ASN A 104 -1.43 -21.12 17.40
N VAL A 105 -2.44 -20.37 16.97
CA VAL A 105 -3.63 -20.87 16.29
C VAL A 105 -3.92 -20.02 15.07
N ILE A 106 -4.25 -20.67 13.95
CA ILE A 106 -4.48 -20.02 12.66
C ILE A 106 -5.59 -18.95 12.75
N ALA A 107 -6.76 -19.28 13.29
CA ALA A 107 -7.92 -18.40 13.24
C ALA A 107 -7.70 -17.04 13.93
N PRO A 108 -7.13 -16.93 15.16
CA PRO A 108 -6.76 -15.65 15.74
C PRO A 108 -5.69 -14.90 14.94
N ALA A 109 -4.68 -15.61 14.38
CA ALA A 109 -3.66 -14.98 13.56
C ALA A 109 -4.26 -14.31 12.31
N LEU A 110 -5.19 -15.00 11.63
CA LEU A 110 -5.91 -14.48 10.47
C LEU A 110 -6.78 -13.26 10.81
N LEU A 111 -7.48 -13.32 11.96
CA LEU A 111 -8.31 -12.20 12.44
C LEU A 111 -7.46 -10.96 12.73
N LEU A 112 -6.32 -11.14 13.41
CA LEU A 112 -5.40 -10.05 13.71
C LEU A 112 -4.77 -9.47 12.44
N TYR A 113 -4.39 -10.31 11.47
CA TYR A 113 -3.92 -9.86 10.16
C TYR A 113 -5.01 -9.08 9.41
N GLY A 114 -6.25 -9.56 9.40
CA GLY A 114 -7.39 -8.82 8.83
C GLY A 114 -7.62 -7.47 9.54
N THR A 115 -7.46 -7.42 10.87
CA THR A 115 -7.56 -6.19 11.67
C THR A 115 -6.49 -5.18 11.29
N GLU A 116 -5.26 -5.61 11.06
CA GLU A 116 -4.18 -4.76 10.55
C GLU A 116 -4.55 -4.17 9.18
N ARG A 117 -5.04 -4.99 8.23
CA ARG A 117 -5.47 -4.52 6.91
C ARG A 117 -6.63 -3.53 6.99
N LEU A 118 -7.60 -3.78 7.89
CA LEU A 118 -8.69 -2.84 8.19
C LEU A 118 -8.14 -1.50 8.73
N GLY A 119 -7.18 -1.55 9.64
CA GLY A 119 -6.49 -0.36 10.15
C GLY A 119 -5.88 0.48 9.03
N LYS A 120 -5.23 -0.16 8.05
CA LYS A 120 -4.68 0.50 6.85
C LYS A 120 -5.76 1.17 6.01
N ALA A 121 -6.90 0.50 5.79
CA ALA A 121 -8.02 1.07 5.04
C ALA A 121 -8.66 2.27 5.76
N VAL A 122 -8.81 2.18 7.07
CA VAL A 122 -9.42 3.22 7.92
C VAL A 122 -8.59 4.51 7.96
N ARG A 123 -7.25 4.37 8.14
CA ARG A 123 -6.37 5.54 8.31
C ARG A 123 -6.04 6.28 7.03
N SER A 124 -5.97 5.57 5.88
CA SER A 124 -5.37 6.12 4.66
C SER A 124 -6.02 7.43 4.18
N PRO A 125 -7.36 7.54 4.02
CA PRO A 125 -7.97 8.79 3.55
C PRO A 125 -7.81 9.95 4.53
N ALA A 126 -7.90 9.67 5.83
CA ALA A 126 -7.76 10.69 6.87
C ALA A 126 -6.30 11.20 6.95
N LYS A 127 -5.33 10.28 6.90
CA LYS A 127 -3.90 10.55 6.84
C LYS A 127 -3.57 11.49 5.68
N ASP A 128 -4.01 11.13 4.48
CA ASP A 128 -3.72 11.89 3.27
C ASP A 128 -4.33 13.30 3.32
N THR A 129 -5.50 13.44 3.96
CA THR A 129 -6.13 14.75 4.19
C THR A 129 -5.31 15.60 5.16
N LEU A 130 -4.90 15.06 6.31
CA LEU A 130 -4.06 15.77 7.29
C LEU A 130 -2.76 16.26 6.65
N LEU A 131 -2.09 15.42 5.85
CA LEU A 131 -0.87 15.79 5.15
C LEU A 131 -1.12 16.85 4.07
N SER A 132 -2.27 16.79 3.38
CA SER A 132 -2.61 17.75 2.33
C SER A 132 -2.76 19.16 2.87
N HIS A 133 -3.33 19.35 4.06
CA HIS A 133 -3.46 20.67 4.69
C HIS A 133 -2.10 21.33 4.94
N ALA A 134 -1.13 20.59 5.51
CA ALA A 134 0.21 21.12 5.74
C ALA A 134 1.00 21.34 4.44
N SER A 135 0.70 20.58 3.39
CA SER A 135 1.40 20.66 2.10
C SER A 135 1.10 21.92 1.30
N THR A 136 0.06 22.67 1.65
CA THR A 136 -0.28 23.94 1.00
C THR A 136 0.83 24.99 1.15
N GLN A 137 1.56 24.97 2.27
CA GLN A 137 2.65 25.92 2.56
C GLN A 137 4.05 25.36 2.23
N THR A 138 4.19 24.03 2.08
CA THR A 138 5.50 23.39 1.85
C THR A 138 5.73 22.97 0.40
N GLY A 139 4.70 23.08 -0.43
CA GLY A 139 4.67 22.51 -1.77
C GLY A 139 4.19 21.04 -1.75
N ARG A 140 3.04 20.80 -2.38
CA ARG A 140 2.38 19.49 -2.36
C ARG A 140 3.29 18.35 -2.85
N GLY A 141 3.96 18.55 -3.99
CA GLY A 141 4.86 17.55 -4.55
C GLY A 141 6.00 17.16 -3.61
N THR A 142 6.64 18.16 -3.00
CA THR A 142 7.77 17.93 -2.09
C THR A 142 7.33 17.26 -0.78
N ALA A 143 6.22 17.72 -0.19
CA ALA A 143 5.69 17.13 1.05
C ALA A 143 5.32 15.66 0.87
N PHE A 144 4.57 15.32 -0.19
CA PHE A 144 4.23 13.93 -0.49
C PHE A 144 5.45 13.10 -0.92
N GLY A 145 6.42 13.69 -1.62
CA GLY A 145 7.67 13.04 -1.99
C GLY A 145 8.51 12.65 -0.78
N VAL A 146 8.68 13.57 0.18
CA VAL A 146 9.39 13.28 1.45
C VAL A 146 8.65 12.21 2.24
N HIS A 147 7.32 12.31 2.34
CA HIS A 147 6.51 11.29 3.01
C HIS A 147 6.67 9.91 2.37
N GLN A 148 6.61 9.81 1.05
CA GLN A 148 6.79 8.55 0.32
C GLN A 148 8.20 7.97 0.49
N ALA A 149 9.24 8.83 0.54
CA ALA A 149 10.59 8.36 0.81
C ALA A 149 10.71 7.76 2.21
N MET A 150 10.06 8.36 3.21
CA MET A 150 10.04 7.83 4.58
C MET A 150 9.22 6.54 4.69
N ASP A 151 8.09 6.42 3.98
CA ASP A 151 7.32 5.18 3.84
C ASP A 151 8.24 4.06 3.30
N GLN A 152 8.98 4.33 2.23
CA GLN A 152 9.86 3.34 1.60
C GLN A 152 11.03 2.92 2.51
N LEU A 153 11.61 3.86 3.26
CA LEU A 153 12.62 3.54 4.26
C LEU A 153 12.07 2.62 5.37
N GLY A 154 10.85 2.88 5.83
CA GLY A 154 10.16 2.02 6.79
C GLY A 154 9.87 0.62 6.23
N ALA A 155 9.40 0.56 4.97
CA ALA A 155 9.12 -0.70 4.29
C ALA A 155 10.35 -1.60 4.10
N MET A 156 11.54 -1.01 4.07
CA MET A 156 12.81 -1.74 4.07
C MET A 156 13.30 -2.05 5.49
N ALA A 157 13.24 -1.09 6.40
CA ALA A 157 13.81 -1.21 7.74
C ALA A 157 13.10 -2.28 8.59
N GLY A 158 11.77 -2.42 8.44
CA GLY A 158 10.99 -3.45 9.14
C GLY A 158 11.47 -4.87 8.82
N PRO A 159 11.44 -5.29 7.55
CA PRO A 159 11.96 -6.59 7.14
C PRO A 159 13.43 -6.82 7.51
N LEU A 160 14.30 -5.81 7.39
CA LEU A 160 15.70 -5.93 7.82
C LEU A 160 15.83 -6.17 9.32
N LEU A 161 15.02 -5.50 10.14
CA LEU A 161 14.96 -5.75 11.58
C LEU A 161 14.54 -7.19 11.87
N LEU A 162 13.51 -7.69 11.18
CA LEU A 162 13.03 -9.06 11.38
C LEU A 162 14.03 -10.10 10.88
N ALA A 163 14.74 -9.83 9.79
CA ALA A 163 15.82 -10.67 9.31
C ALA A 163 16.92 -10.81 10.39
N ALA A 164 17.32 -9.70 11.02
CA ALA A 164 18.31 -9.72 12.09
C ALA A 164 17.83 -10.51 13.32
N VAL A 165 16.56 -10.39 13.71
CA VAL A 165 15.97 -11.16 14.81
C VAL A 165 15.97 -12.65 14.48
N LEU A 166 15.47 -13.04 13.31
CA LEU A 166 15.37 -14.44 12.90
C LEU A 166 16.73 -15.08 12.60
N ALA A 167 17.75 -14.28 12.28
CA ALA A 167 19.12 -14.78 12.14
C ALA A 167 19.74 -15.17 13.51
N GLN A 168 19.37 -14.46 14.58
CA GLN A 168 19.86 -14.74 15.94
C GLN A 168 18.99 -15.78 16.68
N ARG A 169 17.73 -15.80 16.41
CA ARG A 169 16.70 -16.65 17.01
C ARG A 169 15.88 -17.28 15.90
N ALA A 170 16.42 -18.34 15.31
CA ALA A 170 15.73 -19.07 14.25
C ALA A 170 14.35 -19.53 14.73
N ASP A 171 13.33 -19.37 13.87
CA ASP A 171 11.94 -19.77 14.10
C ASP A 171 11.20 -19.08 15.26
N ASP A 172 11.84 -18.10 15.94
CA ASP A 172 11.18 -17.35 17.00
C ASP A 172 10.31 -16.21 16.43
N TYR A 173 9.22 -16.59 15.75
CA TYR A 173 8.24 -15.64 15.22
C TYR A 173 7.57 -14.81 16.32
N ARG A 174 7.45 -15.35 17.55
CA ARG A 174 6.91 -14.61 18.69
C ARG A 174 7.77 -13.39 19.00
N LEU A 175 9.09 -13.58 19.05
CA LEU A 175 10.04 -12.48 19.25
C LEU A 175 10.01 -11.54 18.02
N ALA A 176 10.02 -12.11 16.81
CA ALA A 176 10.02 -11.32 15.57
C ALA A 176 8.81 -10.37 15.46
N PHE A 177 7.59 -10.83 15.72
CA PHE A 177 6.44 -9.95 15.82
C PHE A 177 6.48 -9.04 17.04
N GLY A 178 7.00 -9.53 18.17
CA GLY A 178 7.07 -8.81 19.44
C GLY A 178 7.94 -7.55 19.37
N VAL A 179 9.08 -7.57 18.67
CA VAL A 179 9.96 -6.40 18.54
C VAL A 179 9.29 -5.24 17.81
N LEU A 180 8.27 -5.52 17.00
CA LEU A 180 7.50 -4.49 16.31
C LEU A 180 6.61 -3.65 17.25
N VAL A 181 6.47 -4.04 18.52
CA VAL A 181 5.86 -3.19 19.55
C VAL A 181 6.61 -1.87 19.67
N VAL A 182 7.96 -1.89 19.59
CA VAL A 182 8.79 -0.69 19.77
C VAL A 182 8.45 0.40 18.76
N PRO A 183 8.56 0.17 17.42
CA PRO A 183 8.12 1.17 16.43
C PRO A 183 6.62 1.47 16.54
N GLY A 184 5.78 0.50 16.92
CA GLY A 184 4.34 0.72 17.14
C GLY A 184 4.03 1.73 18.25
N VAL A 185 4.71 1.65 19.38
CA VAL A 185 4.58 2.63 20.48
C VAL A 185 5.06 4.01 20.04
N VAL A 186 6.15 4.09 19.27
CA VAL A 186 6.65 5.35 18.72
C VAL A 186 5.58 5.98 17.79
N VAL A 187 4.93 5.20 16.94
CA VAL A 187 3.84 5.68 16.07
C VAL A 187 2.72 6.34 16.88
N LEU A 188 2.21 5.65 17.89
CA LEU A 188 1.12 6.19 18.71
C LEU A 188 1.56 7.42 19.50
N GLY A 189 2.76 7.40 20.08
CA GLY A 189 3.33 8.55 20.78
C GLY A 189 3.47 9.77 19.90
N LEU A 190 4.00 9.62 18.68
CA LEU A 190 4.13 10.70 17.69
C LEU A 190 2.76 11.22 17.24
N LEU A 191 1.76 10.35 17.03
CA LEU A 191 0.42 10.76 16.64
C LEU A 191 -0.30 11.57 17.71
N PHE A 192 -0.20 11.13 18.99
CA PHE A 192 -0.78 11.89 20.10
C PHE A 192 -0.06 13.23 20.29
N TRP A 193 1.27 13.25 20.15
CA TRP A 193 2.05 14.48 20.21
C TRP A 193 1.68 15.44 19.09
N LEU A 194 1.58 14.96 17.84
CA LEU A 194 1.16 15.76 16.68
C LEU A 194 -0.25 16.32 16.86
N ARG A 195 -1.21 15.48 17.30
CA ARG A 195 -2.57 15.92 17.59
C ARG A 195 -2.63 17.02 18.64
N HIS A 196 -1.77 16.92 19.68
CA HIS A 196 -1.69 17.95 20.72
C HIS A 196 -1.12 19.26 20.20
N ARG A 197 -0.07 19.19 19.35
CA ARG A 197 0.59 20.38 18.77
C ARG A 197 -0.19 21.03 17.63
N VAL A 198 -0.94 20.24 16.89
CA VAL A 198 -1.71 20.68 15.71
C VAL A 198 -3.12 20.06 15.79
N PRO A 199 -3.99 20.55 16.68
CA PRO A 199 -5.34 20.01 16.83
C PRO A 199 -6.17 20.17 15.55
N ASP A 200 -6.02 21.28 14.86
CA ASP A 200 -6.67 21.58 13.57
C ASP A 200 -5.67 21.91 12.48
N PRO A 201 -5.25 20.93 11.65
CA PRO A 201 -4.36 21.17 10.52
C PRO A 201 -4.95 22.04 9.40
N ALA A 202 -6.27 22.22 9.33
CA ALA A 202 -6.90 23.11 8.35
C ALA A 202 -6.47 24.58 8.56
N ALA A 203 -6.00 24.95 9.76
CA ALA A 203 -5.45 26.27 10.04
C ALA A 203 -4.24 26.63 9.14
N TYR A 204 -3.46 25.64 8.65
CA TYR A 204 -2.38 25.88 7.68
C TYR A 204 -2.91 26.42 6.35
N GLU A 205 -4.09 26.00 5.91
CA GLU A 205 -4.69 26.52 4.67
C GLU A 205 -5.18 27.96 4.83
N VAL A 206 -5.74 28.30 5.99
CA VAL A 206 -6.20 29.65 6.32
C VAL A 206 -5.01 30.61 6.38
N GLU A 207 -3.91 30.22 7.01
CA GLU A 207 -2.68 31.02 7.05
C GLU A 207 -2.08 31.23 5.65
N ALA A 208 -2.10 30.21 4.80
CA ALA A 208 -1.63 30.31 3.41
C ALA A 208 -2.49 31.28 2.61
N ALA A 209 -3.81 31.26 2.79
CA ALA A 209 -4.74 32.16 2.10
C ALA A 209 -4.60 33.61 2.54
N THR A 210 -4.36 33.87 3.84
CA THR A 210 -4.17 35.22 4.38
C THR A 210 -2.80 35.83 4.06
N SER A 211 -1.81 34.99 3.75
CA SER A 211 -0.45 35.45 3.39
C SER A 211 -0.30 35.78 1.90
N GLN A 212 -1.31 35.55 1.07
CA GLN A 212 -1.28 35.88 -0.36
C GLN A 212 -1.75 37.30 -0.60
N PRO A 213 -1.10 38.04 -1.54
CA PRO A 213 -1.57 39.40 -1.93
C PRO A 213 -3.02 39.35 -2.42
N PRO A 214 -3.85 40.35 -2.10
CA PRO A 214 -5.22 40.41 -2.61
C PRO A 214 -5.21 40.46 -4.14
N GLY A 215 -5.81 39.47 -4.81
CA GLY A 215 -5.94 39.43 -6.27
C GLY A 215 -5.49 38.10 -6.95
N VAL A 216 -4.78 37.22 -6.26
CA VAL A 216 -4.47 35.90 -6.80
C VAL A 216 -5.60 34.96 -6.38
N ALA A 217 -6.62 34.85 -7.22
CA ALA A 217 -7.67 33.83 -7.03
C ALA A 217 -7.00 32.44 -7.06
N VAL A 218 -6.96 31.76 -5.92
CA VAL A 218 -6.75 30.31 -5.90
C VAL A 218 -7.83 29.75 -6.82
N LYS A 219 -7.43 29.14 -7.93
CA LYS A 219 -8.37 28.34 -8.74
C LYS A 219 -8.93 27.29 -7.81
N GLY A 220 -10.03 27.63 -7.13
CA GLY A 220 -10.81 26.71 -6.34
C GLY A 220 -11.17 25.56 -7.26
N GLU A 221 -10.87 24.35 -6.85
CA GLU A 221 -11.47 23.17 -7.45
C GLU A 221 -12.98 23.39 -7.33
N GLY A 222 -13.58 23.84 -8.44
CA GLY A 222 -15.01 24.07 -8.48
C GLY A 222 -15.70 22.80 -7.97
N ARG A 223 -16.59 22.95 -7.01
CA ARG A 223 -17.60 21.95 -6.66
C ARG A 223 -18.53 21.75 -7.87
N GLY A 224 -17.93 21.34 -8.99
CA GLY A 224 -18.64 20.85 -10.15
C GLY A 224 -19.36 19.59 -9.74
N SER A 225 -20.67 19.61 -9.83
CA SER A 225 -21.55 18.46 -9.68
C SER A 225 -20.96 17.26 -10.46
N ALA A 226 -20.49 16.24 -9.74
CA ALA A 226 -19.86 15.03 -10.29
C ALA A 226 -20.91 14.11 -10.96
N ARG A 227 -21.72 14.64 -11.88
CA ARG A 227 -22.76 13.91 -12.61
C ARG A 227 -22.36 13.52 -14.04
N GLY A 228 -21.08 13.55 -14.39
CA GLY A 228 -20.58 13.01 -15.65
C GLY A 228 -20.47 11.49 -15.61
N ALA A 229 -21.05 10.79 -16.57
CA ALA A 229 -20.82 9.35 -16.74
C ALA A 229 -19.33 9.09 -16.98
N LEU A 230 -18.77 8.07 -16.33
CA LEU A 230 -17.38 7.67 -16.54
C LEU A 230 -17.22 7.10 -17.97
N PRO A 231 -16.15 7.46 -18.70
CA PRO A 231 -15.98 7.05 -20.10
C PRO A 231 -15.83 5.53 -20.22
N PRO A 232 -16.36 4.91 -21.30
CA PRO A 232 -16.25 3.46 -21.51
C PRO A 232 -14.79 2.96 -21.54
N LEU A 233 -13.85 3.78 -21.98
CA LEU A 233 -12.43 3.45 -22.02
C LEU A 233 -11.84 3.27 -20.61
N LEU A 234 -12.34 4.02 -19.60
CA LEU A 234 -11.97 3.82 -18.21
C LEU A 234 -12.35 2.41 -17.74
N TRP A 235 -13.54 1.93 -18.07
CA TRP A 235 -13.98 0.60 -17.65
C TRP A 235 -13.17 -0.52 -18.30
N GLN A 236 -12.77 -0.34 -19.58
CA GLN A 236 -11.85 -1.25 -20.25
C GLN A 236 -10.47 -1.25 -19.57
N TYR A 237 -9.97 -0.07 -19.19
CA TYR A 237 -8.72 0.06 -18.44
C TYR A 237 -8.81 -0.62 -17.07
N VAL A 238 -9.83 -0.33 -16.29
CA VAL A 238 -10.04 -0.92 -14.96
C VAL A 238 -10.16 -2.44 -15.05
N GLY A 239 -10.87 -2.95 -16.07
CA GLY A 239 -10.96 -4.40 -16.34
C GLY A 239 -9.61 -5.02 -16.71
N ALA A 240 -8.80 -4.32 -17.50
CA ALA A 240 -7.43 -4.77 -17.84
C ALA A 240 -6.51 -4.82 -16.60
N ILE A 241 -6.62 -3.84 -15.71
CA ILE A 241 -5.89 -3.83 -14.42
C ILE A 241 -6.37 -4.97 -13.49
N ALA A 242 -7.65 -5.31 -13.50
CA ALA A 242 -8.16 -6.47 -12.76
C ALA A 242 -7.56 -7.79 -13.27
N LEU A 243 -7.54 -7.97 -14.59
CA LEU A 243 -6.91 -9.13 -15.24
C LEU A 243 -5.41 -9.23 -14.92
N LEU A 244 -4.71 -8.10 -14.97
CA LEU A 244 -3.31 -8.02 -14.57
C LEU A 244 -3.12 -8.44 -13.10
N SER A 245 -3.99 -7.96 -12.22
CA SER A 245 -3.93 -8.28 -10.78
C SER A 245 -4.14 -9.76 -10.50
N LEU A 246 -4.90 -10.48 -11.34
CA LEU A 246 -5.06 -11.94 -11.26
C LEU A 246 -3.74 -12.70 -11.52
N GLY A 247 -2.85 -12.11 -12.32
CA GLY A 247 -1.56 -12.70 -12.67
C GLY A 247 -0.41 -12.30 -11.73
N ILE A 248 -0.68 -11.64 -10.60
CA ILE A 248 0.36 -11.21 -9.66
C ILE A 248 0.21 -11.98 -8.35
N ALA A 249 1.20 -12.84 -8.06
CA ALA A 249 1.25 -13.54 -6.79
C ALA A 249 1.51 -12.57 -5.63
N SER A 250 0.88 -12.82 -4.48
CA SER A 250 1.17 -12.06 -3.26
C SER A 250 2.51 -12.47 -2.66
N PHE A 251 3.22 -11.53 -2.01
CA PHE A 251 4.48 -11.87 -1.36
C PHE A 251 4.33 -12.96 -0.28
N PRO A 252 3.28 -12.97 0.57
CA PRO A 252 3.09 -14.08 1.52
C PRO A 252 3.06 -15.47 0.88
N LEU A 253 2.53 -15.61 -0.34
CA LEU A 253 2.54 -16.88 -1.07
C LEU A 253 3.94 -17.22 -1.61
N LEU A 254 4.71 -16.23 -2.10
CA LEU A 254 6.11 -16.40 -2.51
C LEU A 254 6.99 -16.79 -1.33
N ALA A 255 6.80 -16.13 -0.18
CA ALA A 255 7.50 -16.44 1.07
C ALA A 255 7.17 -17.85 1.60
N TYR A 256 5.88 -18.23 1.52
CA TYR A 256 5.42 -19.58 1.83
C TYR A 256 6.15 -20.63 0.97
N HIS A 257 6.19 -20.42 -0.35
CA HIS A 257 6.92 -21.28 -1.28
C HIS A 257 8.39 -21.41 -0.90
N ALA A 258 9.07 -20.30 -0.68
CA ALA A 258 10.50 -20.26 -0.39
C ALA A 258 10.87 -21.09 0.87
N VAL A 259 10.01 -21.06 1.91
CA VAL A 259 10.25 -21.77 3.17
C VAL A 259 9.81 -23.23 3.08
N THR A 260 8.63 -23.52 2.53
CA THR A 260 8.10 -24.89 2.47
C THR A 260 8.88 -25.78 1.51
N GLN A 261 9.51 -25.19 0.50
CA GLN A 261 10.45 -25.89 -0.40
C GLN A 261 11.90 -25.87 0.10
N HIS A 262 12.15 -25.37 1.32
CA HIS A 262 13.49 -25.26 1.93
C HIS A 262 14.53 -24.50 1.08
N LEU A 263 14.10 -23.53 0.27
CA LEU A 263 14.95 -22.74 -0.62
C LEU A 263 15.61 -21.57 0.11
N LEU A 264 14.89 -20.97 1.08
CA LEU A 264 15.38 -19.88 1.90
C LEU A 264 15.16 -20.18 3.38
N THR A 265 16.09 -19.70 4.21
CA THR A 265 15.92 -19.72 5.67
C THR A 265 14.89 -18.65 6.09
N ASN A 266 14.30 -18.81 7.28
CA ASN A 266 13.35 -17.84 7.83
C ASN A 266 13.94 -16.42 7.96
N ALA A 267 15.26 -16.28 8.17
CA ALA A 267 15.96 -15.00 8.16
C ALA A 267 16.16 -14.41 6.77
N GLN A 268 16.30 -15.24 5.72
CA GLN A 268 16.48 -14.77 4.34
C GLN A 268 15.18 -14.24 3.72
N VAL A 269 14.02 -14.75 4.14
CA VAL A 269 12.73 -14.32 3.59
C VAL A 269 12.50 -12.81 3.77
N PRO A 270 12.62 -12.21 4.96
CA PRO A 270 12.48 -10.77 5.07
C PRO A 270 13.62 -10.00 4.39
N LEU A 271 14.82 -10.58 4.19
CA LEU A 271 15.88 -9.95 3.38
C LEU A 271 15.47 -9.83 1.92
N VAL A 272 14.93 -10.89 1.33
CA VAL A 272 14.47 -10.86 -0.06
C VAL A 272 13.27 -9.90 -0.23
N PHE A 273 12.43 -9.76 0.79
CA PHE A 273 11.37 -8.76 0.79
C PHE A 273 11.93 -7.32 0.86
N ALA A 274 12.92 -7.07 1.70
CA ALA A 274 13.60 -5.77 1.76
C ALA A 274 14.23 -5.40 0.41
N LEU A 275 14.85 -6.37 -0.27
CA LEU A 275 15.33 -6.19 -1.65
C LEU A 275 14.18 -5.82 -2.60
N ALA A 276 13.05 -6.52 -2.53
CA ALA A 276 11.89 -6.21 -3.35
C ALA A 276 11.38 -4.78 -3.11
N MET A 277 11.34 -4.31 -1.85
CA MET A 277 10.93 -2.94 -1.52
C MET A 277 11.93 -1.89 -2.04
N LEU A 278 13.23 -2.19 -1.99
CA LEU A 278 14.26 -1.33 -2.60
C LEU A 278 14.04 -1.22 -4.12
N VAL A 279 13.87 -2.36 -4.78
CA VAL A 279 13.64 -2.42 -6.23
C VAL A 279 12.33 -1.74 -6.61
N ASP A 280 11.28 -1.92 -5.83
CA ASP A 280 9.97 -1.24 -5.98
C ASP A 280 10.14 0.29 -5.95
N GLY A 281 10.77 0.83 -4.91
CA GLY A 281 11.01 2.26 -4.79
C GLY A 281 11.83 2.84 -5.94
N VAL A 282 12.93 2.18 -6.33
CA VAL A 282 13.80 2.61 -7.43
C VAL A 282 13.07 2.51 -8.78
N SER A 283 12.40 1.40 -9.05
CA SER A 283 11.68 1.19 -10.31
C SER A 283 10.50 2.15 -10.45
N GLY A 284 9.77 2.43 -9.35
CA GLY A 284 8.69 3.40 -9.35
C GLY A 284 9.14 4.80 -9.73
N LEU A 285 10.27 5.26 -9.16
CA LEU A 285 10.86 6.56 -9.50
C LEU A 285 11.35 6.64 -10.96
N LEU A 286 12.01 5.58 -11.44
CA LEU A 286 12.52 5.51 -12.81
C LEU A 286 11.37 5.45 -13.82
N MET A 287 10.38 4.59 -13.56
CA MET A 287 9.26 4.38 -14.48
C MET A 287 8.29 5.56 -14.51
N GLY A 288 8.16 6.31 -13.42
CA GLY A 288 7.46 7.60 -13.44
C GLY A 288 8.07 8.56 -14.48
N ARG A 289 9.40 8.71 -14.50
CA ARG A 289 10.11 9.53 -15.51
C ARG A 289 9.99 8.98 -16.92
N VAL A 290 10.00 7.65 -17.08
CA VAL A 290 9.80 7.02 -18.40
C VAL A 290 8.35 7.23 -18.87
N TYR A 291 7.38 7.18 -17.96
CA TYR A 291 5.98 7.47 -18.26
C TYR A 291 5.80 8.91 -18.79
N ASP A 292 6.43 9.89 -18.14
CA ASP A 292 6.36 11.30 -18.57
C ASP A 292 6.88 11.49 -20.03
N ARG A 293 7.77 10.61 -20.52
CA ARG A 293 8.35 10.67 -21.86
C ARG A 293 7.64 9.78 -22.88
N ARG A 294 7.17 8.60 -22.48
CA ARG A 294 6.63 7.56 -23.36
C ARG A 294 5.13 7.32 -23.20
N GLY A 295 4.51 7.96 -22.19
CA GLY A 295 3.09 7.85 -21.88
C GLY A 295 2.67 6.45 -21.43
N PRO A 296 1.39 6.10 -21.61
CA PRO A 296 0.77 4.86 -21.11
C PRO A 296 1.39 3.56 -21.62
N LYS A 297 2.20 3.62 -22.70
CA LYS A 297 2.90 2.43 -23.27
C LYS A 297 3.79 1.70 -22.27
N VAL A 298 4.27 2.42 -21.24
CA VAL A 298 5.08 1.86 -20.14
C VAL A 298 4.34 0.75 -19.40
N LEU A 299 3.01 0.83 -19.30
CA LEU A 299 2.20 -0.20 -18.66
C LEU A 299 2.29 -1.58 -19.31
N LEU A 300 2.64 -1.65 -20.60
CA LEU A 300 2.79 -2.93 -21.31
C LEU A 300 4.00 -3.74 -20.81
N LEU A 301 4.95 -3.10 -20.11
CA LEU A 301 6.08 -3.79 -19.48
C LEU A 301 5.63 -4.61 -18.25
N VAL A 302 4.53 -4.21 -17.59
CA VAL A 302 4.10 -4.81 -16.31
C VAL A 302 3.69 -6.27 -16.47
N PRO A 303 2.80 -6.68 -17.42
CA PRO A 303 2.48 -8.09 -17.62
C PRO A 303 3.71 -8.92 -18.01
N VAL A 304 4.65 -8.36 -18.79
CA VAL A 304 5.88 -9.04 -19.16
C VAL A 304 6.79 -9.26 -17.95
N ALA A 305 6.96 -8.23 -17.13
CA ALA A 305 7.72 -8.37 -15.87
C ALA A 305 7.03 -9.33 -14.90
N ALA A 306 5.68 -9.33 -14.82
CA ALA A 306 4.93 -10.27 -13.97
C ALA A 306 5.10 -11.73 -14.42
N CYS A 307 5.19 -11.99 -15.73
CA CYS A 307 5.60 -13.31 -16.25
C CYS A 307 7.01 -13.68 -15.77
N GLY A 308 7.97 -12.73 -15.83
CA GLY A 308 9.32 -12.92 -15.31
C GLY A 308 9.35 -13.19 -13.80
N ALA A 309 8.49 -12.54 -13.03
CA ALA A 309 8.39 -12.77 -11.59
C ALA A 309 7.93 -14.19 -11.22
N ALA A 310 7.26 -14.91 -12.13
CA ALA A 310 6.86 -16.31 -11.92
C ALA A 310 8.05 -17.26 -11.67
N ILE A 311 9.27 -16.88 -12.05
CA ILE A 311 10.49 -17.65 -11.74
C ILE A 311 10.75 -17.77 -10.23
N ALA A 312 10.13 -16.91 -9.40
CA ALA A 312 10.17 -17.04 -7.96
C ALA A 312 9.53 -18.33 -7.43
N PHE A 313 8.75 -19.05 -8.25
CA PHE A 313 8.22 -20.37 -7.95
C PHE A 313 9.13 -21.53 -8.42
N SER A 314 10.39 -21.24 -8.73
CA SER A 314 11.39 -22.26 -9.07
C SER A 314 11.87 -23.04 -7.83
N HIS A 315 12.59 -24.14 -8.08
CA HIS A 315 13.26 -24.91 -7.03
C HIS A 315 14.72 -24.48 -6.80
N ASP A 316 15.11 -23.30 -7.30
CA ASP A 316 16.44 -22.71 -7.15
C ASP A 316 16.38 -21.42 -6.33
N ALA A 317 17.15 -21.35 -5.26
CA ALA A 317 17.17 -20.22 -4.36
C ALA A 317 17.58 -18.90 -5.08
N ALA A 318 18.53 -18.94 -6.01
CA ALA A 318 18.95 -17.74 -6.76
C ALA A 318 17.82 -17.22 -7.65
N LEU A 319 17.06 -18.12 -8.27
CA LEU A 319 15.90 -17.75 -9.09
C LEU A 319 14.74 -17.18 -8.22
N VAL A 320 14.59 -17.64 -6.97
CA VAL A 320 13.64 -17.02 -6.02
C VAL A 320 14.04 -15.57 -5.75
N TRP A 321 15.32 -15.29 -5.47
CA TRP A 321 15.80 -13.92 -5.25
C TRP A 321 15.54 -13.03 -6.47
N ILE A 322 15.88 -13.50 -7.67
CA ILE A 322 15.68 -12.77 -8.93
C ILE A 322 14.19 -12.53 -9.18
N GLY A 323 13.36 -13.58 -9.03
CA GLY A 323 11.91 -13.49 -9.26
C GLY A 323 11.22 -12.52 -8.32
N VAL A 324 11.62 -12.50 -7.04
CA VAL A 324 11.09 -11.54 -6.06
C VAL A 324 11.58 -10.12 -6.33
N ALA A 325 12.82 -9.94 -6.80
CA ALA A 325 13.29 -8.63 -7.26
C ALA A 325 12.48 -8.13 -8.47
N VAL A 326 12.19 -9.00 -9.45
CA VAL A 326 11.31 -8.66 -10.59
C VAL A 326 9.88 -8.38 -10.13
N TRP A 327 9.38 -9.09 -9.12
CA TRP A 327 8.10 -8.77 -8.47
C TRP A 327 8.11 -7.36 -7.87
N GLY A 328 9.22 -6.91 -7.28
CA GLY A 328 9.41 -5.53 -6.84
C GLY A 328 9.29 -4.53 -7.99
N VAL A 329 9.89 -4.80 -9.16
CA VAL A 329 9.72 -3.96 -10.35
C VAL A 329 8.25 -3.84 -10.74
N VAL A 330 7.50 -4.97 -10.74
CA VAL A 330 6.07 -4.99 -11.08
C VAL A 330 5.28 -4.03 -10.19
N ASN A 331 5.51 -4.08 -8.87
CA ASN A 331 4.80 -3.21 -7.92
C ASN A 331 5.18 -1.74 -8.10
N GLY A 332 6.46 -1.41 -8.24
CA GLY A 332 6.92 -0.04 -8.43
C GLY A 332 6.38 0.62 -9.70
N VAL A 333 6.32 -0.13 -10.81
CA VAL A 333 5.70 0.38 -12.04
C VAL A 333 4.20 0.57 -11.86
N LEU A 334 3.50 -0.37 -11.23
CA LEU A 334 2.06 -0.24 -10.97
C LEU A 334 1.74 0.97 -10.10
N ASP A 335 2.44 1.15 -9.00
CA ASP A 335 2.13 2.21 -8.04
C ASP A 335 2.41 3.61 -8.60
N SER A 336 3.39 3.75 -9.51
CA SER A 336 3.71 5.01 -10.15
C SER A 336 2.82 5.33 -11.37
N THR A 337 2.42 4.33 -12.17
CA THR A 337 1.85 4.58 -13.51
C THR A 337 0.34 4.37 -13.59
N VAL A 338 -0.23 3.43 -12.83
CA VAL A 338 -1.67 3.09 -12.93
C VAL A 338 -2.58 4.27 -12.64
N LYS A 339 -2.23 5.10 -11.66
CA LYS A 339 -3.00 6.31 -11.33
C LYS A 339 -2.84 7.41 -12.38
N ALA A 340 -1.67 7.51 -13.01
CA ALA A 340 -1.40 8.52 -14.04
C ALA A 340 -2.34 8.34 -15.23
N VAL A 341 -2.54 7.11 -15.73
CA VAL A 341 -3.49 6.82 -16.82
C VAL A 341 -4.92 7.23 -16.48
N VAL A 342 -5.37 7.01 -15.24
CA VAL A 342 -6.72 7.47 -14.83
C VAL A 342 -6.84 8.98 -14.97
N THR A 343 -5.80 9.75 -14.67
CA THR A 343 -5.84 11.22 -14.79
C THR A 343 -5.94 11.70 -16.23
N GLU A 344 -5.51 10.90 -17.19
CA GLU A 344 -5.66 11.17 -18.63
C GLU A 344 -7.05 10.78 -19.15
N LEU A 345 -7.66 9.74 -18.57
CA LEU A 345 -8.94 9.19 -18.99
C LEU A 345 -10.16 9.98 -18.51
N VAL A 346 -10.04 10.69 -17.38
CA VAL A 346 -11.20 11.33 -16.72
C VAL A 346 -10.94 12.79 -16.35
N ALA A 347 -12.01 13.59 -16.42
CA ALA A 347 -11.99 14.97 -16.00
C ALA A 347 -11.68 15.10 -14.49
N PRO A 348 -11.04 16.21 -14.03
CA PRO A 348 -10.70 16.42 -12.62
C PRO A 348 -11.84 16.19 -11.63
N ALA A 349 -13.07 16.59 -12.00
CA ALA A 349 -14.25 16.46 -11.15
C ALA A 349 -14.66 15.00 -10.85
N THR A 350 -14.28 14.03 -11.70
CA THR A 350 -14.68 12.61 -11.57
C THR A 350 -13.51 11.70 -11.17
N ARG A 351 -12.30 12.26 -11.01
CA ARG A 351 -11.08 11.48 -10.69
C ARG A 351 -11.20 10.68 -9.40
N SER A 352 -11.78 11.24 -8.34
CA SER A 352 -11.92 10.54 -7.06
C SER A 352 -12.79 9.29 -7.18
N ILE A 353 -13.87 9.37 -7.96
CA ILE A 353 -14.75 8.23 -8.23
C ILE A 353 -14.02 7.17 -9.06
N ALA A 354 -13.28 7.61 -10.09
CA ALA A 354 -12.50 6.72 -10.95
C ALA A 354 -11.39 5.98 -10.17
N PHE A 355 -10.67 6.68 -9.28
CA PHE A 355 -9.70 6.06 -8.38
C PHE A 355 -10.33 5.08 -7.40
N GLY A 356 -11.54 5.38 -6.91
CA GLY A 356 -12.30 4.48 -6.07
C GLY A 356 -12.62 3.16 -6.79
N TRP A 357 -13.16 3.23 -8.00
CA TRP A 357 -13.44 2.05 -8.82
C TRP A 357 -12.19 1.26 -9.18
N LEU A 358 -11.11 1.96 -9.57
CA LEU A 358 -9.83 1.32 -9.84
C LEU A 358 -9.33 0.53 -8.63
N ALA A 359 -9.33 1.15 -7.44
CA ALA A 359 -8.87 0.50 -6.22
C ALA A 359 -9.74 -0.70 -5.83
N PHE A 360 -11.06 -0.57 -5.93
CA PHE A 360 -12.02 -1.63 -5.63
C PHE A 360 -11.83 -2.83 -6.55
N VAL A 361 -11.80 -2.60 -7.87
CA VAL A 361 -11.68 -3.67 -8.86
C VAL A 361 -10.29 -4.32 -8.84
N ARG A 362 -9.21 -3.52 -8.63
CA ARG A 362 -7.86 -4.05 -8.39
C ARG A 362 -7.84 -4.95 -7.15
N GLY A 363 -8.48 -4.50 -6.05
CA GLY A 363 -8.60 -5.29 -4.84
C GLY A 363 -9.32 -6.62 -5.05
N LEU A 364 -10.41 -6.63 -5.82
CA LEU A 364 -11.11 -7.88 -6.21
C LEU A 364 -10.20 -8.80 -7.03
N GLY A 365 -9.43 -8.25 -7.97
CA GLY A 365 -8.44 -9.01 -8.74
C GLY A 365 -7.40 -9.67 -7.84
N LEU A 366 -6.85 -8.94 -6.86
CA LEU A 366 -5.88 -9.47 -5.90
C LEU A 366 -6.48 -10.51 -4.95
N LEU A 367 -7.74 -10.34 -4.52
CA LEU A 367 -8.47 -11.34 -3.75
C LEU A 367 -8.62 -12.64 -4.54
N ALA A 368 -9.07 -12.55 -5.78
CA ALA A 368 -9.23 -13.70 -6.66
C ALA A 368 -7.86 -14.35 -6.97
N ALA A 369 -6.82 -13.56 -7.23
CA ALA A 369 -5.46 -14.04 -7.43
C ALA A 369 -4.96 -14.86 -6.22
N GLY A 370 -5.12 -14.31 -5.01
CA GLY A 370 -4.72 -14.99 -3.78
C GLY A 370 -5.40 -16.35 -3.61
N ALA A 371 -6.72 -16.40 -3.80
CA ALA A 371 -7.49 -17.64 -3.69
C ALA A 371 -7.13 -18.64 -4.79
N VAL A 372 -7.10 -18.21 -6.06
CA VAL A 372 -6.85 -19.08 -7.21
C VAL A 372 -5.41 -19.59 -7.24
N LEU A 373 -4.42 -18.71 -7.04
CA LEU A 373 -3.02 -19.12 -7.06
C LEU A 373 -2.65 -19.95 -5.83
N GLY A 374 -3.25 -19.66 -4.66
CA GLY A 374 -3.07 -20.48 -3.46
C GLY A 374 -3.65 -21.90 -3.65
N LEU A 375 -4.87 -22.00 -4.17
CA LEU A 375 -5.50 -23.29 -4.48
C LEU A 375 -4.69 -24.05 -5.54
N ALA A 376 -4.26 -23.39 -6.59
CA ALA A 376 -3.41 -23.99 -7.63
C ALA A 376 -2.09 -24.49 -7.06
N TYR A 377 -1.49 -23.79 -6.10
CA TYR A 377 -0.25 -24.18 -5.46
C TYR A 377 -0.38 -25.50 -4.68
N ASP A 378 -1.48 -25.69 -3.96
CA ASP A 378 -1.74 -26.96 -3.22
C ASP A 378 -1.91 -28.16 -4.17
N HIS A 379 -2.19 -27.91 -5.47
CA HIS A 379 -2.25 -28.95 -6.50
C HIS A 379 -0.90 -29.12 -7.22
N SER A 380 -0.32 -28.02 -7.71
CA SER A 380 0.93 -28.04 -8.48
C SER A 380 1.53 -26.64 -8.63
N ILE A 381 2.82 -26.51 -8.33
CA ILE A 381 3.59 -25.28 -8.59
C ILE A 381 3.58 -24.93 -10.09
N THR A 382 3.66 -25.92 -10.96
CA THR A 382 3.60 -25.73 -12.42
C THR A 382 2.27 -25.10 -12.85
N LEU A 383 1.15 -25.48 -12.21
CA LEU A 383 -0.16 -24.86 -12.47
C LEU A 383 -0.17 -23.38 -12.10
N VAL A 384 0.46 -22.99 -10.97
CA VAL A 384 0.60 -21.58 -10.58
C VAL A 384 1.31 -20.79 -11.66
N VAL A 385 2.44 -21.31 -12.16
CA VAL A 385 3.22 -20.65 -13.21
C VAL A 385 2.37 -20.45 -14.48
N TRP A 386 1.68 -21.49 -14.94
CA TRP A 386 0.81 -21.39 -16.13
C TRP A 386 -0.35 -20.40 -15.95
N LEU A 387 -0.95 -20.35 -14.76
CA LEU A 387 -2.01 -19.38 -14.45
C LEU A 387 -1.46 -17.92 -14.47
N ILE A 388 -0.28 -17.69 -13.90
CA ILE A 388 0.39 -16.39 -13.95
C ILE A 388 0.67 -15.98 -15.40
N LEU A 389 1.27 -16.87 -16.19
CA LEU A 389 1.59 -16.60 -17.59
C LEU A 389 0.32 -16.34 -18.42
N GLY A 390 -0.70 -17.19 -18.27
CA GLY A 390 -1.98 -17.03 -18.98
C GLY A 390 -2.71 -15.74 -18.63
N ALA A 391 -2.84 -15.43 -17.33
CA ALA A 391 -3.48 -14.20 -16.89
C ALA A 391 -2.75 -12.94 -17.41
N ASN A 392 -1.42 -12.95 -17.36
CA ASN A 392 -0.63 -11.83 -17.86
C ASN A 392 -0.63 -11.70 -19.38
N ALA A 393 -0.71 -12.79 -20.13
CA ALA A 393 -0.88 -12.75 -21.58
C ALA A 393 -2.23 -12.10 -21.97
N VAL A 394 -3.32 -12.47 -21.28
CA VAL A 394 -4.64 -11.85 -21.47
C VAL A 394 -4.62 -10.38 -21.04
N ALA A 395 -4.00 -10.07 -19.90
CA ALA A 395 -3.86 -8.70 -19.42
C ALA A 395 -3.05 -7.82 -20.40
N LEU A 396 -1.97 -8.35 -20.97
CA LEU A 396 -1.16 -7.66 -21.98
C LEU A 396 -2.00 -7.31 -23.22
N ALA A 397 -2.78 -8.27 -23.73
CA ALA A 397 -3.66 -8.04 -24.88
C ALA A 397 -4.75 -7.00 -24.56
N ALA A 398 -5.32 -7.05 -23.34
CA ALA A 398 -6.32 -6.07 -22.90
C ALA A 398 -5.71 -4.66 -22.75
N LEU A 399 -4.56 -4.54 -22.10
CA LEU A 399 -3.85 -3.27 -21.94
C LEU A 399 -3.38 -2.69 -23.28
N ALA A 400 -2.88 -3.51 -24.19
CA ALA A 400 -2.47 -3.06 -25.52
C ALA A 400 -3.64 -2.43 -26.29
N ARG A 401 -4.86 -3.01 -26.19
CA ARG A 401 -6.07 -2.43 -26.81
C ARG A 401 -6.45 -1.08 -26.21
N VAL A 402 -6.28 -0.94 -24.90
CA VAL A 402 -6.56 0.33 -24.19
C VAL A 402 -5.52 1.39 -24.57
N VAL A 403 -4.24 1.04 -24.50
CA VAL A 403 -3.12 1.95 -24.81
C VAL A 403 -3.13 2.40 -26.27
N ALA A 404 -3.60 1.56 -27.21
CA ALA A 404 -3.75 1.93 -28.61
C ALA A 404 -4.87 2.97 -28.86
N ARG A 405 -5.74 3.21 -27.88
CA ARG A 405 -6.84 4.18 -27.94
C ARG A 405 -6.58 5.46 -27.13
N LEU A 406 -5.46 5.50 -26.38
CA LEU A 406 -4.92 6.66 -25.69
C LEU A 406 -3.94 7.42 -26.57
#